data_28715b3b251d706fd908aecd11dd3031
#
_entry.id   28715b3b251d706fd908aecd11dd3031
#
_cell.length_a   1.000
_cell.length_b   1.000
_cell.length_c   1.000
_cell.angle_alpha   90.00
_cell.angle_beta   90.00
_cell.angle_gamma   90.00
#
_symmetry.space_group_name_H-M   'P 1'
#
loop_
_entity.id
_entity.type
_entity.pdbx_description
1 polymer ?
#
loop_
_entity_poly.entity_id
_entity_poly.type
_entity_poly.pdbx_seq_one_letter_code
_entity_poly.pdbx_strand_id
1 'polypeptide(L)'
;MKEKLSVNRLAWKLLEKLCKNPDFYGVKVGETDSGTTIVDAGVKAKGGFQAGKIVTEICMGGCGKAKITHRQYGELWLLSIFVYTDHPVIATLGSQFAGWQIKEGDYFAIGSGPGRALALKPKEIYEKIGYKDDFDKAVVILETEKQPPESLINKLAKDCKVSPGNLAIILTPTTSIAGSTQVSGRIVETGIHKLNRVGLNPNVIRYAWGCAPISPVHPRFAKAMARTNDAILYGGITYYVVEYENEEELRRIVESAPSKASKDYGKPFMEIFKEANYDFYKIDPDLFAPATVILNNIKSGCTFHNGEINIKVLMESFGYASAY
;
A
#
# COMPACT_ATOMS: atom_id res chain seq x y z
N MET A 1 6.90 24.00 -21.91
CA MET A 1 7.36 23.35 -20.67
C MET A 1 6.81 21.91 -20.67
N LYS A 2 7.61 20.88 -20.41
CA LYS A 2 7.07 19.53 -20.23
C LYS A 2 6.19 19.53 -18.97
N GLU A 3 4.97 19.02 -19.11
CA GLU A 3 4.03 18.93 -17.99
C GLU A 3 4.63 18.01 -16.91
N LYS A 4 4.75 18.51 -15.68
CA LYS A 4 5.28 17.74 -14.56
C LYS A 4 4.33 16.59 -14.21
N LEU A 5 4.86 15.42 -13.91
CA LEU A 5 4.07 14.27 -13.50
C LEU A 5 3.29 14.59 -12.21
N SER A 6 1.96 14.53 -12.26
CA SER A 6 1.07 14.81 -11.12
C SER A 6 0.32 13.53 -10.72
N VAL A 7 0.58 13.06 -9.50
CA VAL A 7 -0.08 11.87 -8.95
C VAL A 7 -1.56 12.13 -8.68
N ASN A 8 -1.94 13.34 -8.24
CA ASN A 8 -3.34 13.67 -8.01
C ASN A 8 -4.13 13.77 -9.31
N ARG A 9 -3.57 14.38 -10.37
CA ARG A 9 -4.22 14.47 -11.68
C ARG A 9 -4.51 13.09 -12.28
N LEU A 10 -3.52 12.19 -12.25
CA LEU A 10 -3.69 10.84 -12.80
C LEU A 10 -4.66 10.01 -11.96
N ALA A 11 -4.56 10.10 -10.64
CA ALA A 11 -5.47 9.43 -9.71
C ALA A 11 -6.92 9.95 -9.85
N TRP A 12 -7.10 11.26 -10.04
CA TRP A 12 -8.43 11.86 -10.22
C TRP A 12 -9.16 11.29 -11.42
N LYS A 13 -8.47 11.06 -12.55
CA LYS A 13 -9.06 10.40 -13.73
C LYS A 13 -9.55 8.98 -13.41
N LEU A 14 -8.83 8.23 -12.59
CA LEU A 14 -9.24 6.89 -12.15
C LEU A 14 -10.41 6.96 -11.16
N LEU A 15 -10.41 7.95 -10.27
CA LEU A 15 -11.53 8.23 -9.37
C LEU A 15 -12.82 8.54 -10.15
N GLU A 16 -12.76 9.41 -11.16
CA GLU A 16 -13.91 9.70 -12.02
C GLU A 16 -14.47 8.45 -12.70
N LYS A 17 -13.59 7.56 -13.18
CA LYS A 17 -13.98 6.28 -13.74
C LYS A 17 -14.72 5.40 -12.71
N LEU A 18 -14.22 5.36 -11.47
CA LEU A 18 -14.82 4.62 -10.38
C LEU A 18 -16.20 5.20 -10.02
N CYS A 19 -16.30 6.53 -9.87
CA CYS A 19 -17.52 7.22 -9.51
C CYS A 19 -18.61 7.14 -10.58
N LYS A 20 -18.24 7.03 -11.86
CA LYS A 20 -19.20 6.86 -12.97
C LYS A 20 -19.81 5.46 -13.05
N ASN A 21 -19.23 4.47 -12.38
CA ASN A 21 -19.67 3.07 -12.45
C ASN A 21 -19.72 2.43 -11.04
N PRO A 22 -20.41 3.02 -10.05
CA PRO A 22 -20.36 2.58 -8.68
C PRO A 22 -20.87 1.13 -8.50
N ASP A 23 -21.91 0.73 -9.20
CA ASP A 23 -22.47 -0.63 -9.13
C ASP A 23 -21.48 -1.68 -9.65
N PHE A 24 -20.77 -1.39 -10.75
CA PHE A 24 -19.75 -2.29 -11.29
C PHE A 24 -18.62 -2.55 -10.30
N TYR A 25 -18.23 -1.52 -9.54
CA TYR A 25 -17.17 -1.64 -8.53
C TYR A 25 -17.72 -2.11 -7.17
N GLY A 26 -19.04 -2.13 -6.96
CA GLY A 26 -19.68 -2.44 -5.68
C GLY A 26 -19.35 -1.42 -4.60
N VAL A 27 -19.25 -0.15 -4.96
CA VAL A 27 -18.97 0.98 -4.06
C VAL A 27 -20.20 1.88 -3.92
N LYS A 28 -20.19 2.73 -2.89
CA LYS A 28 -21.16 3.82 -2.79
C LYS A 28 -20.44 5.16 -2.90
N VAL A 29 -20.98 6.04 -3.70
CA VAL A 29 -20.46 7.40 -3.88
C VAL A 29 -21.44 8.36 -3.28
N GLY A 30 -20.97 9.27 -2.44
CA GLY A 30 -21.72 10.32 -1.81
C GLY A 30 -20.93 11.61 -1.72
N GLU A 31 -21.58 12.65 -1.25
CA GLU A 31 -21.00 13.96 -1.07
C GLU A 31 -21.28 14.43 0.36
N THR A 32 -20.36 15.13 0.98
CA THR A 32 -20.53 15.72 2.31
C THR A 32 -21.15 17.11 2.20
N ASP A 33 -21.55 17.71 3.34
CA ASP A 33 -22.13 19.05 3.39
C ASP A 33 -21.16 20.13 2.82
N SER A 34 -19.85 19.90 2.95
CA SER A 34 -18.82 20.77 2.38
C SER A 34 -18.50 20.50 0.90
N GLY A 35 -19.16 19.54 0.26
CA GLY A 35 -18.99 19.18 -1.14
C GLY A 35 -17.85 18.18 -1.40
N THR A 36 -17.27 17.56 -0.37
CA THR A 36 -16.23 16.53 -0.52
C THR A 36 -16.82 15.22 -1.01
N THR A 37 -16.23 14.64 -2.05
CA THR A 37 -16.64 13.32 -2.55
C THR A 37 -16.16 12.22 -1.60
N ILE A 38 -17.09 11.38 -1.12
CA ILE A 38 -16.80 10.19 -0.33
C ILE A 38 -17.11 8.94 -1.16
N VAL A 39 -16.12 8.07 -1.29
CA VAL A 39 -16.28 6.74 -1.89
C VAL A 39 -16.16 5.70 -0.77
N ASP A 40 -17.27 5.06 -0.46
CA ASP A 40 -17.29 3.90 0.42
C ASP A 40 -17.01 2.65 -0.40
N ALA A 41 -15.84 2.04 -0.18
CA ALA A 41 -15.40 0.82 -0.86
C ALA A 41 -15.37 -0.40 0.10
N GLY A 42 -16.17 -0.38 1.17
CA GLY A 42 -16.24 -1.54 2.05
C GLY A 42 -16.70 -1.29 3.49
N VAL A 43 -17.07 -0.04 3.87
CA VAL A 43 -17.64 0.27 5.20
C VAL A 43 -19.10 -0.17 5.29
N LYS A 44 -19.93 0.32 4.37
CA LYS A 44 -21.34 -0.06 4.17
C LYS A 44 -21.59 -0.61 2.76
N ALA A 45 -20.72 -0.31 1.83
CA ALA A 45 -20.74 -0.88 0.50
C ALA A 45 -20.15 -2.29 0.52
N LYS A 46 -20.51 -3.10 -0.49
CA LYS A 46 -19.99 -4.46 -0.62
C LYS A 46 -18.47 -4.48 -0.80
N GLY A 47 -17.95 -3.54 -1.58
CA GLY A 47 -16.58 -3.57 -2.07
C GLY A 47 -16.31 -4.82 -2.92
N GLY A 48 -15.15 -4.90 -3.57
CA GLY A 48 -14.82 -6.09 -4.33
C GLY A 48 -13.41 -6.02 -4.91
N PHE A 49 -13.01 -7.07 -5.62
CA PHE A 49 -11.68 -7.14 -6.24
C PHE A 49 -11.45 -6.01 -7.26
N GLN A 50 -12.48 -5.66 -8.06
CA GLN A 50 -12.36 -4.56 -9.02
C GLN A 50 -12.20 -3.20 -8.34
N ALA A 51 -12.92 -2.97 -7.23
CA ALA A 51 -12.74 -1.79 -6.40
C ALA A 51 -11.33 -1.76 -5.79
N GLY A 52 -10.88 -2.85 -5.17
CA GLY A 52 -9.55 -2.94 -4.59
C GLY A 52 -8.44 -2.72 -5.62
N LYS A 53 -8.60 -3.28 -6.84
CA LYS A 53 -7.67 -3.06 -7.95
C LYS A 53 -7.56 -1.59 -8.35
N ILE A 54 -8.69 -0.93 -8.62
CA ILE A 54 -8.67 0.48 -9.05
C ILE A 54 -8.21 1.40 -7.92
N VAL A 55 -8.57 1.10 -6.66
CA VAL A 55 -8.09 1.84 -5.48
C VAL A 55 -6.57 1.67 -5.32
N THR A 56 -6.01 0.49 -5.60
CA THR A 56 -4.54 0.29 -5.64
C THR A 56 -3.90 1.24 -6.66
N GLU A 57 -4.43 1.32 -7.88
CA GLU A 57 -3.91 2.21 -8.94
C GLU A 57 -4.06 3.69 -8.56
N ILE A 58 -5.20 4.09 -7.94
CA ILE A 58 -5.42 5.44 -7.40
C ILE A 58 -4.40 5.73 -6.30
N CYS A 59 -4.19 4.80 -5.37
CA CYS A 59 -3.27 4.94 -4.27
C CYS A 59 -1.82 5.12 -4.75
N MET A 60 -1.44 4.46 -5.85
CA MET A 60 -0.16 4.64 -6.56
C MET A 60 -0.12 5.96 -7.37
N GLY A 61 -1.08 6.86 -7.19
CA GLY A 61 -1.15 8.14 -7.93
C GLY A 61 -1.37 7.97 -9.42
N GLY A 62 -1.97 6.87 -9.87
CA GLY A 62 -2.13 6.55 -11.29
C GLY A 62 -0.81 6.24 -12.03
N CYS A 63 0.33 6.25 -11.33
CA CYS A 63 1.67 6.00 -11.87
C CYS A 63 2.05 4.51 -11.89
N GLY A 64 1.14 3.63 -11.47
CA GLY A 64 1.30 2.18 -11.51
C GLY A 64 0.06 1.49 -12.05
N LYS A 65 0.21 0.23 -12.37
CA LYS A 65 -0.88 -0.64 -12.83
C LYS A 65 -1.00 -1.85 -11.91
N ALA A 66 -2.24 -2.31 -11.73
CA ALA A 66 -2.56 -3.50 -10.97
C ALA A 66 -3.35 -4.51 -11.82
N LYS A 67 -3.07 -5.78 -11.61
CA LYS A 67 -3.78 -6.90 -12.25
C LYS A 67 -4.09 -7.96 -11.20
N ILE A 68 -5.34 -8.40 -11.15
CA ILE A 68 -5.73 -9.57 -10.37
C ILE A 68 -5.32 -10.80 -11.17
N THR A 69 -4.63 -11.72 -10.51
CA THR A 69 -4.14 -12.96 -11.06
C THR A 69 -4.27 -14.07 -10.02
N HIS A 70 -3.87 -15.28 -10.34
CA HIS A 70 -3.70 -16.36 -9.37
C HIS A 70 -2.27 -16.85 -9.44
N ARG A 71 -1.78 -17.36 -8.33
CA ARG A 71 -0.44 -17.90 -8.21
C ARG A 71 -0.43 -19.10 -7.32
N GLN A 72 0.46 -20.04 -7.61
CA GLN A 72 0.68 -21.23 -6.80
C GLN A 72 1.57 -20.90 -5.58
N TYR A 73 1.11 -21.30 -4.41
CA TYR A 73 1.79 -21.23 -3.12
C TYR A 73 1.80 -22.65 -2.52
N GLY A 74 2.91 -23.37 -2.70
CA GLY A 74 2.94 -24.81 -2.44
C GLY A 74 1.94 -25.56 -3.32
N GLU A 75 1.03 -26.28 -2.72
CA GLU A 75 -0.04 -27.00 -3.43
C GLU A 75 -1.30 -26.15 -3.68
N LEU A 76 -1.40 -24.96 -3.08
CA LEU A 76 -2.57 -24.11 -3.16
C LEU A 76 -2.42 -23.02 -4.22
N TRP A 77 -3.54 -22.74 -4.90
CA TRP A 77 -3.68 -21.62 -5.80
C TRP A 77 -4.41 -20.48 -5.08
N LEU A 78 -3.73 -19.35 -4.87
CA LEU A 78 -4.29 -18.17 -4.23
C LEU A 78 -4.52 -17.06 -5.23
N LEU A 79 -5.65 -16.38 -5.09
CA LEU A 79 -5.88 -15.13 -5.80
C LEU A 79 -4.84 -14.12 -5.33
N SER A 80 -4.20 -13.45 -6.27
CA SER A 80 -3.08 -12.55 -6.01
C SER A 80 -3.25 -11.25 -6.79
N ILE A 81 -2.63 -10.19 -6.30
CA ILE A 81 -2.51 -8.94 -7.03
C ILE A 81 -1.08 -8.76 -7.51
N PHE A 82 -0.92 -8.50 -8.80
CA PHE A 82 0.33 -8.13 -9.45
C PHE A 82 0.31 -6.62 -9.72
N VAL A 83 1.34 -5.90 -9.30
CA VAL A 83 1.50 -4.46 -9.52
C VAL A 83 2.84 -4.16 -10.16
N TYR A 84 2.89 -3.15 -11.03
CA TYR A 84 4.12 -2.69 -11.65
C TYR A 84 4.08 -1.19 -11.93
N THR A 85 5.25 -0.57 -12.00
CA THR A 85 5.39 0.86 -12.22
C THR A 85 6.75 1.21 -12.83
N ASP A 86 6.73 2.18 -13.74
CA ASP A 86 7.92 2.83 -14.31
C ASP A 86 8.32 4.09 -13.51
N HIS A 87 7.56 4.41 -12.45
CA HIS A 87 7.81 5.55 -11.57
C HIS A 87 7.80 5.11 -10.09
N PRO A 88 8.66 4.12 -9.69
CA PRO A 88 8.51 3.43 -8.40
C PRO A 88 8.51 4.37 -7.19
N VAL A 89 9.43 5.31 -7.13
CA VAL A 89 9.56 6.24 -5.99
C VAL A 89 8.34 7.15 -5.86
N ILE A 90 7.85 7.70 -6.97
CA ILE A 90 6.70 8.60 -7.00
C ILE A 90 5.41 7.84 -6.70
N ALA A 91 5.23 6.69 -7.34
CA ALA A 91 4.04 5.84 -7.14
C ALA A 91 3.92 5.32 -5.70
N THR A 92 5.04 5.01 -5.05
CA THR A 92 5.08 4.43 -3.70
C THR A 92 5.29 5.49 -2.63
N LEU A 93 6.51 5.92 -2.35
CA LEU A 93 6.82 6.89 -1.29
C LEU A 93 6.12 8.23 -1.52
N GLY A 94 6.03 8.69 -2.77
CA GLY A 94 5.36 9.92 -3.16
C GLY A 94 3.83 9.87 -3.13
N SER A 95 3.23 8.68 -3.13
CA SER A 95 1.77 8.52 -3.17
C SER A 95 1.26 7.40 -2.24
N GLN A 96 1.54 6.13 -2.53
CA GLN A 96 0.91 4.98 -1.90
C GLN A 96 1.24 4.81 -0.41
N PHE A 97 2.40 5.23 0.04
CA PHE A 97 2.89 5.00 1.41
C PHE A 97 1.86 5.41 2.47
N ALA A 98 1.61 4.52 3.44
CA ALA A 98 0.66 4.70 4.53
C ALA A 98 1.30 5.48 5.71
N GLY A 99 1.82 6.66 5.44
CA GLY A 99 2.59 7.47 6.39
C GLY A 99 1.86 8.66 7.00
N TRP A 100 0.57 8.81 6.77
CA TRP A 100 -0.20 9.94 7.29
C TRP A 100 -1.16 9.49 8.38
N GLN A 101 -0.76 9.66 9.64
CA GLN A 101 -1.66 9.44 10.77
C GLN A 101 -2.70 10.56 10.84
N ILE A 102 -3.96 10.18 10.77
CA ILE A 102 -5.10 11.09 10.79
C ILE A 102 -5.90 10.80 12.05
N LYS A 103 -5.93 11.79 12.96
CA LYS A 103 -6.59 11.67 14.25
C LYS A 103 -7.36 12.94 14.58
N GLU A 104 -8.60 12.76 15.05
CA GLU A 104 -9.44 13.83 15.62
C GLU A 104 -10.44 13.23 16.62
N GLY A 105 -10.35 13.62 17.89
CA GLY A 105 -11.13 13.00 18.95
C GLY A 105 -10.92 11.48 18.99
N ASP A 106 -12.01 10.74 18.92
CA ASP A 106 -12.00 9.26 18.87
C ASP A 106 -11.86 8.68 17.46
N TYR A 107 -11.76 9.54 16.44
CA TYR A 107 -11.52 9.09 15.07
C TYR A 107 -10.03 8.87 14.83
N PHE A 108 -9.73 7.71 14.28
CA PHE A 108 -8.38 7.36 13.85
C PHE A 108 -8.43 6.65 12.49
N ALA A 109 -7.55 7.02 11.59
CA ALA A 109 -7.31 6.34 10.33
C ALA A 109 -5.85 6.49 9.89
N ILE A 110 -5.39 5.56 9.08
CA ILE A 110 -4.13 5.71 8.35
C ILE A 110 -4.44 6.23 6.95
N GLY A 111 -3.90 7.41 6.66
CA GLY A 111 -4.03 8.08 5.37
C GLY A 111 -2.90 7.72 4.42
N SER A 112 -3.26 7.52 3.17
CA SER A 112 -2.36 7.23 2.06
C SER A 112 -2.89 7.85 0.77
N GLY A 113 -2.18 7.66 -0.33
CA GLY A 113 -2.60 8.13 -1.63
C GLY A 113 -2.04 9.50 -2.02
N PRO A 114 -2.41 9.98 -3.21
CA PRO A 114 -1.78 11.12 -3.86
C PRO A 114 -1.96 12.45 -3.12
N GLY A 115 -3.01 12.63 -2.33
CA GLY A 115 -3.22 13.84 -1.50
C GLY A 115 -2.05 14.14 -0.57
N ARG A 116 -1.29 13.10 -0.16
CA ARG A 116 -0.05 13.27 0.63
C ARG A 116 0.99 14.13 -0.08
N ALA A 117 1.07 14.06 -1.42
CA ALA A 117 2.03 14.85 -2.20
C ALA A 117 1.71 16.35 -2.25
N LEU A 118 0.46 16.73 -2.00
CA LEU A 118 0.04 18.11 -1.81
C LEU A 118 0.28 18.55 -0.36
N ALA A 119 -0.09 17.69 0.60
CA ALA A 119 0.07 17.96 2.04
C ALA A 119 1.52 17.82 2.53
N LEU A 120 2.39 17.16 1.77
CA LEU A 120 3.78 16.83 2.13
C LEU A 120 3.86 16.04 3.47
N LYS A 121 3.07 14.97 3.59
CA LYS A 121 2.98 14.15 4.81
C LYS A 121 3.46 12.70 4.60
N PRO A 122 4.50 12.22 5.34
CA PRO A 122 5.39 12.99 6.21
C PRO A 122 6.44 13.77 5.40
N LYS A 123 6.89 14.89 5.93
CA LYS A 123 7.73 15.87 5.23
C LYS A 123 9.08 15.30 4.79
N GLU A 124 9.70 14.51 5.64
CA GLU A 124 11.04 13.93 5.45
C GLU A 124 11.11 13.05 4.19
N ILE A 125 10.02 12.33 3.88
CA ILE A 125 9.95 11.50 2.67
C ILE A 125 10.00 12.39 1.42
N TYR A 126 9.22 13.48 1.39
CA TYR A 126 9.16 14.38 0.24
C TYR A 126 10.46 15.16 0.03
N GLU A 127 11.15 15.53 1.11
CA GLU A 127 12.49 16.12 1.04
C GLU A 127 13.49 15.11 0.44
N LYS A 128 13.43 13.84 0.87
CA LYS A 128 14.32 12.78 0.38
C LYS A 128 14.11 12.44 -1.10
N ILE A 129 12.85 12.32 -1.53
CA ILE A 129 12.54 11.94 -2.91
C ILE A 129 12.53 13.12 -3.90
N GLY A 130 12.57 14.37 -3.40
CA GLY A 130 12.58 15.56 -4.22
C GLY A 130 11.28 15.77 -5.03
N TYR A 131 10.14 15.25 -4.55
CA TYR A 131 8.87 15.33 -5.26
C TYR A 131 7.84 16.16 -4.50
N LYS A 132 7.05 16.94 -5.25
CA LYS A 132 5.89 17.69 -4.77
C LYS A 132 4.88 17.80 -5.90
N ASP A 133 3.62 17.58 -5.61
CA ASP A 133 2.51 17.82 -6.52
C ASP A 133 1.99 19.28 -6.37
N ASP A 134 1.29 19.76 -7.39
CA ASP A 134 0.74 21.14 -7.44
C ASP A 134 -0.67 21.18 -8.06
N PHE A 135 -1.31 20.01 -8.20
CA PHE A 135 -2.66 19.90 -8.76
C PHE A 135 -3.72 20.50 -7.81
N ASP A 136 -4.81 21.01 -8.35
CA ASP A 136 -5.87 21.72 -7.63
C ASP A 136 -6.93 20.80 -7.00
N LYS A 137 -6.78 19.45 -7.18
CA LYS A 137 -7.66 18.42 -6.60
C LYS A 137 -6.83 17.38 -5.87
N ALA A 138 -7.41 16.82 -4.80
CA ALA A 138 -6.74 15.82 -3.96
C ALA A 138 -7.55 14.53 -3.82
N VAL A 139 -6.87 13.39 -3.82
CA VAL A 139 -7.45 12.09 -3.46
C VAL A 139 -6.72 11.52 -2.27
N VAL A 140 -7.45 11.19 -1.21
CA VAL A 140 -6.93 10.57 0.01
C VAL A 140 -7.61 9.22 0.20
N ILE A 141 -6.84 8.20 0.53
CA ILE A 141 -7.35 6.87 0.87
C ILE A 141 -7.21 6.68 2.38
N LEU A 142 -8.31 6.32 3.04
CA LEU A 142 -8.35 6.06 4.47
C LEU A 142 -8.64 4.58 4.74
N GLU A 143 -7.75 3.94 5.47
CA GLU A 143 -8.01 2.62 6.04
C GLU A 143 -8.79 2.80 7.34
N THR A 144 -10.10 2.65 7.27
CA THR A 144 -11.03 2.90 8.38
C THR A 144 -12.35 2.18 8.18
N GLU A 145 -13.02 1.85 9.27
CA GLU A 145 -14.40 1.33 9.30
C GLU A 145 -15.45 2.43 9.53
N LYS A 146 -15.03 3.70 9.64
CA LYS A 146 -15.91 4.83 9.94
C LYS A 146 -15.73 5.96 8.95
N GLN A 147 -16.81 6.66 8.66
CA GLN A 147 -16.73 7.91 7.92
C GLN A 147 -16.04 9.00 8.78
N PRO A 148 -15.11 9.79 8.22
CA PRO A 148 -14.51 10.89 8.95
C PRO A 148 -15.53 11.99 9.28
N PRO A 149 -15.41 12.68 10.43
CA PRO A 149 -16.25 13.83 10.74
C PRO A 149 -15.95 15.02 9.82
N GLU A 150 -16.91 15.91 9.63
CA GLU A 150 -16.82 17.06 8.72
C GLU A 150 -15.64 18.00 9.06
N SER A 151 -15.37 18.20 10.35
CA SER A 151 -14.22 18.99 10.81
C SER A 151 -12.89 18.42 10.33
N LEU A 152 -12.75 17.09 10.36
CA LEU A 152 -11.56 16.40 9.85
C LEU A 152 -11.45 16.48 8.33
N ILE A 153 -12.56 16.37 7.60
CA ILE A 153 -12.61 16.52 6.15
C ILE A 153 -12.10 17.90 5.74
N ASN A 154 -12.59 18.95 6.39
CA ASN A 154 -12.14 20.33 6.17
C ASN A 154 -10.66 20.53 6.49
N LYS A 155 -10.15 19.88 7.54
CA LYS A 155 -8.72 19.88 7.86
C LYS A 155 -7.88 19.18 6.78
N LEU A 156 -8.32 18.03 6.26
CA LEU A 156 -7.63 17.33 5.17
C LEU A 156 -7.59 18.18 3.89
N ALA A 157 -8.70 18.84 3.54
CA ALA A 157 -8.74 19.77 2.40
C ALA A 157 -7.73 20.92 2.58
N LYS A 158 -7.69 21.52 3.77
CA LYS A 158 -6.72 22.56 4.11
C LYS A 158 -5.26 22.07 4.03
N ASP A 159 -4.98 20.88 4.59
CA ASP A 159 -3.64 20.28 4.53
C ASP A 159 -3.20 20.01 3.09
N CYS A 160 -4.12 19.54 2.23
CA CYS A 160 -3.88 19.35 0.80
C CYS A 160 -3.91 20.66 -0.01
N LYS A 161 -4.26 21.79 0.59
CA LYS A 161 -4.37 23.12 -0.05
C LYS A 161 -5.39 23.15 -1.19
N VAL A 162 -6.49 22.44 -1.04
CA VAL A 162 -7.61 22.41 -1.98
C VAL A 162 -8.90 22.87 -1.29
N SER A 163 -9.92 23.27 -2.07
CA SER A 163 -11.27 23.45 -1.52
C SER A 163 -11.88 22.09 -1.16
N PRO A 164 -12.81 21.99 -0.19
CA PRO A 164 -13.49 20.75 0.13
C PRO A 164 -14.13 20.06 -1.09
N GLY A 165 -14.74 20.81 -2.01
CA GLY A 165 -15.31 20.26 -3.26
C GLY A 165 -14.26 19.69 -4.25
N ASN A 166 -12.99 19.97 -4.03
CA ASN A 166 -11.87 19.42 -4.79
C ASN A 166 -11.13 18.30 -4.02
N LEU A 167 -11.66 17.86 -2.88
CA LEU A 167 -11.17 16.71 -2.14
C LEU A 167 -12.05 15.47 -2.41
N ALA A 168 -11.44 14.34 -2.61
CA ALA A 168 -12.11 13.04 -2.59
C ALA A 168 -11.45 12.13 -1.56
N ILE A 169 -12.27 11.40 -0.80
CA ILE A 169 -11.83 10.46 0.22
C ILE A 169 -12.39 9.08 -0.12
N ILE A 170 -11.52 8.08 -0.20
CA ILE A 170 -11.90 6.68 -0.42
C ILE A 170 -11.72 5.91 0.89
N LEU A 171 -12.78 5.27 1.37
CA LEU A 171 -12.78 4.46 2.59
C LEU A 171 -12.64 2.98 2.24
N THR A 172 -11.56 2.34 2.70
CA THR A 172 -11.22 0.95 2.38
C THR A 172 -10.80 0.16 3.62
N PRO A 173 -11.74 -0.31 4.45
CA PRO A 173 -11.39 -1.11 5.62
C PRO A 173 -10.82 -2.48 5.19
N THR A 174 -9.82 -2.98 5.91
CA THR A 174 -9.22 -4.31 5.69
C THR A 174 -10.19 -5.47 5.88
N THR A 175 -11.31 -5.23 6.56
CA THR A 175 -12.42 -6.18 6.68
C THR A 175 -13.19 -6.39 5.38
N SER A 176 -12.95 -5.58 4.35
CA SER A 176 -13.56 -5.70 3.01
C SER A 176 -12.63 -6.34 1.99
N ILE A 177 -13.20 -6.95 0.95
CA ILE A 177 -12.42 -7.48 -0.20
C ILE A 177 -11.63 -6.35 -0.88
N ALA A 178 -12.22 -5.16 -1.01
CA ALA A 178 -11.53 -4.02 -1.60
C ALA A 178 -10.33 -3.60 -0.75
N GLY A 179 -10.49 -3.52 0.57
CA GLY A 179 -9.41 -3.19 1.50
C GLY A 179 -8.31 -4.24 1.51
N SER A 180 -8.66 -5.55 1.61
CA SER A 180 -7.68 -6.64 1.52
C SER A 180 -6.89 -6.59 0.22
N THR A 181 -7.56 -6.38 -0.92
CA THR A 181 -6.92 -6.29 -2.24
C THR A 181 -5.97 -5.11 -2.33
N GLN A 182 -6.38 -3.91 -1.90
CA GLN A 182 -5.53 -2.72 -1.98
C GLN A 182 -4.33 -2.78 -1.03
N VAL A 183 -4.45 -3.44 0.14
CA VAL A 183 -3.30 -3.62 1.04
C VAL A 183 -2.31 -4.61 0.44
N SER A 184 -2.75 -5.75 -0.11
CA SER A 184 -1.86 -6.64 -0.86
C SER A 184 -1.19 -5.93 -2.04
N GLY A 185 -1.87 -4.98 -2.68
CA GLY A 185 -1.33 -4.12 -3.74
C GLY A 185 -0.25 -3.12 -3.30
N ARG A 186 0.07 -3.05 -1.99
CA ARG A 186 1.19 -2.25 -1.44
C ARG A 186 2.53 -2.99 -1.50
N ILE A 187 2.56 -4.17 -2.06
CA ILE A 187 3.75 -5.03 -2.07
C ILE A 187 5.02 -4.31 -2.56
N VAL A 188 4.94 -3.53 -3.64
CA VAL A 188 6.08 -2.75 -4.16
C VAL A 188 6.46 -1.62 -3.20
N GLU A 189 5.48 -0.93 -2.66
CA GLU A 189 5.68 0.17 -1.70
C GLU A 189 6.36 -0.34 -0.43
N THR A 190 5.87 -1.44 0.15
CA THR A 190 6.45 -2.04 1.36
C THR A 190 7.91 -2.40 1.15
N GLY A 191 8.26 -2.97 -0.01
CA GLY A 191 9.65 -3.30 -0.31
C GLY A 191 10.53 -2.07 -0.52
N ILE A 192 10.05 -1.01 -1.20
CA ILE A 192 10.82 0.24 -1.35
C ILE A 192 11.02 0.93 0.01
N HIS A 193 10.00 0.94 0.86
CA HIS A 193 10.11 1.46 2.22
C HIS A 193 11.19 0.70 3.01
N LYS A 194 11.19 -0.64 2.95
CA LYS A 194 12.22 -1.47 3.59
C LYS A 194 13.60 -1.22 3.01
N LEU A 195 13.77 -1.20 1.68
CA LEU A 195 15.04 -0.92 1.04
C LEU A 195 15.61 0.45 1.45
N ASN A 196 14.75 1.47 1.52
CA ASN A 196 15.13 2.79 2.02
C ASN A 196 15.60 2.74 3.49
N ARG A 197 14.96 1.93 4.31
CA ARG A 197 15.31 1.75 5.72
C ARG A 197 16.66 1.06 5.89
N VAL A 198 16.99 0.07 5.06
CA VAL A 198 18.28 -0.65 5.10
C VAL A 198 19.39 0.04 4.32
N GLY A 199 19.19 1.30 3.90
CA GLY A 199 20.23 2.17 3.38
C GLY A 199 20.20 2.42 1.86
N LEU A 200 19.34 1.76 1.08
CA LEU A 200 19.24 2.06 -0.35
C LEU A 200 18.60 3.43 -0.57
N ASN A 201 19.26 4.30 -1.31
CA ASN A 201 18.61 5.52 -1.78
C ASN A 201 17.48 5.16 -2.76
N PRO A 202 16.21 5.46 -2.46
CA PRO A 202 15.11 5.06 -3.34
C PRO A 202 15.21 5.65 -4.76
N ASN A 203 15.88 6.79 -4.94
CA ASN A 203 16.01 7.43 -6.25
C ASN A 203 16.87 6.63 -7.25
N VAL A 204 17.58 5.59 -6.83
CA VAL A 204 18.31 4.69 -7.74
C VAL A 204 17.42 3.61 -8.36
N ILE A 205 16.17 3.46 -7.86
CA ILE A 205 15.21 2.46 -8.36
C ILE A 205 14.53 3.03 -9.61
N ARG A 206 14.68 2.34 -10.75
CA ARG A 206 14.18 2.79 -12.06
C ARG A 206 12.83 2.18 -12.41
N TYR A 207 12.67 0.88 -12.15
CA TYR A 207 11.43 0.13 -12.43
C TYR A 207 11.14 -0.81 -11.28
N ALA A 208 9.88 -1.13 -11.08
CA ALA A 208 9.49 -2.08 -10.03
C ALA A 208 8.25 -2.87 -10.40
N TRP A 209 8.22 -4.12 -9.95
CA TRP A 209 6.98 -4.91 -9.89
C TRP A 209 6.95 -5.76 -8.62
N GLY A 210 5.77 -6.18 -8.26
CA GLY A 210 5.56 -7.10 -7.13
C GLY A 210 4.26 -7.88 -7.26
N CYS A 211 4.19 -8.98 -6.53
CA CYS A 211 3.02 -9.85 -6.46
C CYS A 211 2.82 -10.32 -5.02
N ALA A 212 1.61 -10.19 -4.51
CA ALA A 212 1.25 -10.70 -3.20
C ALA A 212 -0.13 -11.41 -3.25
N PRO A 213 -0.36 -12.44 -2.43
CA PRO A 213 -1.68 -13.04 -2.31
C PRO A 213 -2.66 -12.03 -1.72
N ILE A 214 -3.92 -12.08 -2.15
CA ILE A 214 -5.00 -11.32 -1.53
C ILE A 214 -5.48 -12.14 -0.33
N SER A 215 -5.32 -11.58 0.87
CA SER A 215 -5.68 -12.30 2.09
C SER A 215 -7.19 -12.53 2.17
N PRO A 216 -7.63 -13.68 2.70
CA PRO A 216 -9.03 -13.89 3.06
C PRO A 216 -9.48 -12.86 4.08
N VAL A 217 -10.64 -12.25 3.84
CA VAL A 217 -11.22 -11.28 4.77
C VAL A 217 -11.58 -11.91 6.12
N HIS A 218 -11.63 -11.09 7.15
CA HIS A 218 -12.06 -11.51 8.48
C HIS A 218 -12.96 -10.42 9.10
N PRO A 219 -14.07 -10.77 9.81
CA PRO A 219 -14.99 -9.79 10.36
C PRO A 219 -14.41 -8.95 11.50
N ARG A 220 -13.34 -9.42 12.16
CA ARG A 220 -12.64 -8.65 13.19
C ARG A 220 -11.50 -7.86 12.56
N PHE A 221 -11.52 -6.54 12.68
CA PHE A 221 -10.54 -5.62 12.09
C PHE A 221 -9.07 -6.04 12.37
N ALA A 222 -8.72 -6.27 13.64
CA ALA A 222 -7.33 -6.65 13.99
C ALA A 222 -6.87 -7.95 13.30
N LYS A 223 -7.76 -8.94 13.12
CA LYS A 223 -7.40 -10.18 12.40
C LYS A 223 -7.34 -9.95 10.89
N ALA A 224 -8.24 -9.13 10.33
CA ALA A 224 -8.21 -8.78 8.91
C ALA A 224 -6.90 -8.03 8.58
N MET A 225 -6.56 -7.03 9.37
CA MET A 225 -5.31 -6.28 9.26
C MET A 225 -4.08 -7.19 9.42
N ALA A 226 -4.07 -8.11 10.37
CA ALA A 226 -2.97 -9.07 10.53
C ALA A 226 -2.79 -9.95 9.29
N ARG A 227 -3.87 -10.51 8.73
CA ARG A 227 -3.83 -11.31 7.50
C ARG A 227 -3.30 -10.54 6.29
N THR A 228 -3.66 -9.27 6.16
CA THR A 228 -3.14 -8.43 5.06
C THR A 228 -1.65 -8.15 5.20
N ASN A 229 -1.13 -7.99 6.43
CA ASN A 229 0.31 -7.92 6.67
C ASN A 229 0.97 -9.25 6.30
N ASP A 230 0.48 -10.38 6.81
CA ASP A 230 1.05 -11.70 6.54
C ASP A 230 1.08 -12.05 5.04
N ALA A 231 0.11 -11.59 4.27
CA ALA A 231 0.11 -11.72 2.82
C ALA A 231 1.38 -11.14 2.17
N ILE A 232 1.86 -10.02 2.66
CA ILE A 232 3.09 -9.36 2.19
C ILE A 232 4.33 -10.02 2.82
N LEU A 233 4.32 -10.18 4.15
CA LEU A 233 5.46 -10.66 4.95
C LEU A 233 5.89 -12.09 4.59
N TYR A 234 4.93 -12.94 4.27
CA TYR A 234 5.16 -14.38 4.03
C TYR A 234 4.86 -14.85 2.62
N GLY A 235 4.10 -14.06 1.84
CA GLY A 235 3.69 -14.42 0.48
C GLY A 235 4.13 -13.46 -0.61
N GLY A 236 4.62 -12.28 -0.25
CA GLY A 236 4.94 -11.21 -1.20
C GLY A 236 6.30 -11.37 -1.87
N ILE A 237 6.35 -11.07 -3.17
CA ILE A 237 7.59 -11.06 -3.97
C ILE A 237 7.70 -9.72 -4.66
N THR A 238 8.91 -9.15 -4.66
CA THR A 238 9.22 -7.90 -5.35
C THR A 238 10.46 -8.02 -6.22
N TYR A 239 10.45 -7.25 -7.29
CA TYR A 239 11.56 -7.11 -8.21
C TYR A 239 11.78 -5.62 -8.49
N TYR A 240 12.99 -5.17 -8.30
CA TYR A 240 13.41 -3.80 -8.55
C TYR A 240 14.56 -3.75 -9.53
N VAL A 241 14.47 -2.89 -10.51
CA VAL A 241 15.57 -2.54 -11.40
C VAL A 241 16.23 -1.30 -10.83
N VAL A 242 17.50 -1.42 -10.48
CA VAL A 242 18.29 -0.35 -9.85
C VAL A 242 19.48 0.05 -10.70
N GLU A 243 19.93 1.29 -10.55
CA GLU A 243 21.17 1.79 -11.12
C GLU A 243 22.12 2.13 -9.97
N TYR A 244 23.08 1.22 -9.68
CA TYR A 244 23.90 1.29 -8.48
C TYR A 244 25.36 0.97 -8.77
N GLU A 245 26.30 1.72 -8.14
CA GLU A 245 27.74 1.57 -8.42
C GLU A 245 28.37 0.45 -7.58
N ASN A 246 28.02 0.35 -6.30
CA ASN A 246 28.68 -0.55 -5.36
C ASN A 246 27.90 -1.86 -5.20
N GLU A 247 28.34 -2.91 -5.89
CA GLU A 247 27.66 -4.22 -5.85
C GLU A 247 27.77 -4.92 -4.49
N GLU A 248 28.87 -4.76 -3.76
CA GLU A 248 29.00 -5.37 -2.44
C GLU A 248 28.01 -4.74 -1.44
N GLU A 249 27.83 -3.43 -1.50
CA GLU A 249 26.83 -2.74 -0.70
C GLU A 249 25.42 -3.18 -1.10
N LEU A 250 25.15 -3.31 -2.41
CA LEU A 250 23.85 -3.77 -2.91
C LEU A 250 23.54 -5.20 -2.42
N ARG A 251 24.55 -6.08 -2.37
CA ARG A 251 24.42 -7.44 -1.81
C ARG A 251 24.04 -7.42 -0.34
N ARG A 252 24.72 -6.61 0.49
CA ARG A 252 24.41 -6.47 1.91
C ARG A 252 22.98 -5.92 2.15
N ILE A 253 22.56 -4.97 1.31
CA ILE A 253 21.20 -4.43 1.33
C ILE A 253 20.18 -5.54 1.07
N VAL A 254 20.41 -6.38 0.03
CA VAL A 254 19.50 -7.49 -0.30
C VAL A 254 19.45 -8.53 0.82
N GLU A 255 20.57 -8.80 1.50
CA GLU A 255 20.60 -9.72 2.64
C GLU A 255 19.65 -9.31 3.77
N SER A 256 19.51 -8.01 4.01
CA SER A 256 18.69 -7.42 5.07
C SER A 256 17.28 -7.02 4.63
N ALA A 257 16.96 -7.16 3.33
CA ALA A 257 15.72 -6.63 2.75
C ALA A 257 14.45 -7.47 3.02
N PRO A 258 14.46 -8.81 3.03
CA PRO A 258 13.25 -9.61 3.28
C PRO A 258 12.76 -9.54 4.72
N SER A 259 11.48 -9.86 4.93
CA SER A 259 10.86 -9.95 6.26
C SER A 259 11.57 -10.93 7.19
N LYS A 260 12.18 -11.99 6.65
CA LYS A 260 12.93 -12.98 7.43
C LYS A 260 14.17 -12.44 8.14
N ALA A 261 14.62 -11.24 7.78
CA ALA A 261 15.73 -10.57 8.49
C ALA A 261 15.31 -10.00 9.86
N SER A 262 14.00 -9.92 10.13
CA SER A 262 13.48 -9.45 11.42
C SER A 262 13.58 -10.53 12.49
N LYS A 263 13.88 -10.10 13.71
CA LYS A 263 13.83 -10.96 14.91
C LYS A 263 12.44 -11.47 15.27
N ASP A 264 11.39 -10.78 14.81
CA ASP A 264 9.99 -11.13 15.07
C ASP A 264 9.41 -12.08 14.00
N TYR A 265 10.22 -12.47 13.01
CA TYR A 265 9.78 -13.34 11.92
C TYR A 265 9.45 -14.78 12.38
N GLY A 266 8.55 -15.44 11.67
CA GLY A 266 8.31 -16.89 11.79
C GLY A 266 7.00 -17.30 12.46
N LYS A 267 6.14 -16.33 12.82
CA LYS A 267 4.79 -16.56 13.36
C LYS A 267 3.78 -15.57 12.77
N PRO A 268 2.46 -15.88 12.78
CA PRO A 268 1.45 -14.97 12.27
C PRO A 268 1.50 -13.59 12.93
N PHE A 269 1.32 -12.53 12.13
CA PHE A 269 1.37 -11.15 12.61
C PHE A 269 0.44 -10.88 13.79
N MET A 270 -0.72 -11.55 13.84
CA MET A 270 -1.65 -11.41 14.97
C MET A 270 -1.04 -11.84 16.31
N GLU A 271 -0.15 -12.82 16.33
CA GLU A 271 0.56 -13.25 17.52
C GLU A 271 1.62 -12.23 17.92
N ILE A 272 2.42 -11.78 16.96
CA ILE A 272 3.42 -10.71 17.16
C ILE A 272 2.74 -9.46 17.72
N PHE A 273 1.62 -9.06 17.15
CA PHE A 273 0.87 -7.87 17.56
C PHE A 273 0.30 -7.99 18.98
N LYS A 274 -0.16 -9.18 19.38
CA LYS A 274 -0.58 -9.45 20.78
C LYS A 274 0.60 -9.37 21.75
N GLU A 275 1.74 -9.97 21.41
CA GLU A 275 2.95 -9.92 22.24
C GLU A 275 3.48 -8.48 22.39
N ALA A 276 3.29 -7.65 21.38
CA ALA A 276 3.57 -6.22 21.41
C ALA A 276 2.50 -5.39 22.17
N ASN A 277 1.52 -6.06 22.84
CA ASN A 277 0.38 -5.40 23.50
C ASN A 277 -0.43 -4.51 22.55
N TYR A 278 -0.63 -4.93 21.30
CA TYR A 278 -1.32 -4.20 20.23
C TYR A 278 -0.68 -2.84 19.89
N ASP A 279 0.61 -2.70 20.11
CA ASP A 279 1.38 -1.50 19.83
C ASP A 279 2.36 -1.76 18.67
N PHE A 280 2.09 -1.17 17.50
CA PHE A 280 2.94 -1.29 16.31
C PHE A 280 4.38 -0.81 16.53
N TYR A 281 4.60 0.15 17.42
CA TYR A 281 5.94 0.71 17.67
C TYR A 281 6.85 -0.22 18.45
N LYS A 282 6.29 -1.28 19.06
CA LYS A 282 7.05 -2.32 19.76
C LYS A 282 7.45 -3.49 18.86
N ILE A 283 6.86 -3.58 17.67
CA ILE A 283 7.23 -4.59 16.68
C ILE A 283 8.51 -4.15 15.99
N ASP A 284 9.39 -5.11 15.75
CA ASP A 284 10.59 -4.85 14.95
C ASP A 284 10.20 -4.28 13.57
N PRO A 285 10.57 -3.03 13.27
CA PRO A 285 10.20 -2.41 12.00
C PRO A 285 10.80 -3.12 10.78
N ASP A 286 11.83 -3.97 10.98
CA ASP A 286 12.42 -4.78 9.92
C ASP A 286 11.52 -5.95 9.47
N LEU A 287 10.48 -6.26 10.24
CA LEU A 287 9.46 -7.21 9.85
C LEU A 287 8.64 -6.74 8.64
N PHE A 288 8.34 -5.44 8.55
CA PHE A 288 7.49 -4.88 7.49
C PHE A 288 8.23 -4.84 6.14
N ALA A 289 8.33 -5.99 5.51
CA ALA A 289 9.04 -6.21 4.26
C ALA A 289 8.40 -7.36 3.45
N PRO A 290 8.65 -7.45 2.14
CA PRO A 290 8.25 -8.61 1.35
C PRO A 290 8.94 -9.90 1.81
N ALA A 291 8.30 -11.04 1.57
CA ALA A 291 8.90 -12.36 1.79
C ALA A 291 10.16 -12.56 0.94
N THR A 292 10.13 -12.06 -0.30
CA THR A 292 11.24 -12.17 -1.24
C THR A 292 11.51 -10.83 -1.91
N VAL A 293 12.79 -10.45 -1.95
CA VAL A 293 13.26 -9.22 -2.61
C VAL A 293 14.31 -9.57 -3.65
N ILE A 294 14.13 -9.05 -4.87
CA ILE A 294 15.04 -9.23 -6.00
C ILE A 294 15.47 -7.84 -6.48
N LEU A 295 16.79 -7.62 -6.59
CA LEU A 295 17.37 -6.40 -7.15
C LEU A 295 18.19 -6.75 -8.41
N ASN A 296 17.81 -6.18 -9.55
CA ASN A 296 18.60 -6.25 -10.77
C ASN A 296 19.34 -4.92 -10.98
N ASN A 297 20.66 -4.97 -11.00
CA ASN A 297 21.48 -3.80 -11.25
C ASN A 297 21.76 -3.66 -12.75
N ILE A 298 21.18 -2.64 -13.38
CA ILE A 298 21.35 -2.42 -14.84
C ILE A 298 22.77 -1.96 -15.23
N LYS A 299 23.58 -1.49 -14.29
CA LYS A 299 24.97 -1.10 -14.58
C LYS A 299 25.89 -2.30 -14.80
N SER A 300 25.68 -3.35 -14.04
CA SER A 300 26.51 -4.56 -14.10
C SER A 300 25.84 -5.76 -14.76
N GLY A 301 24.49 -5.73 -14.85
CA GLY A 301 23.69 -6.87 -15.26
C GLY A 301 23.49 -7.93 -14.16
N CYS A 302 24.08 -7.75 -12.98
CA CYS A 302 23.93 -8.67 -11.87
C CYS A 302 22.53 -8.61 -11.26
N THR A 303 22.04 -9.76 -10.82
CA THR A 303 20.76 -9.87 -10.10
C THR A 303 20.99 -10.55 -8.76
N PHE A 304 20.60 -9.86 -7.69
CA PHE A 304 20.68 -10.35 -6.32
C PHE A 304 19.27 -10.65 -5.82
N HIS A 305 19.14 -11.72 -5.05
CA HIS A 305 17.85 -12.03 -4.40
C HIS A 305 18.07 -12.60 -3.01
N ASN A 306 17.10 -12.36 -2.13
CA ASN A 306 17.04 -12.98 -0.82
C ASN A 306 15.58 -13.12 -0.38
N GLY A 307 15.35 -14.02 0.57
CA GLY A 307 14.03 -14.31 1.09
C GLY A 307 13.36 -15.50 0.39
N GLU A 308 12.28 -15.93 0.99
CA GLU A 308 11.47 -17.05 0.52
C GLU A 308 10.03 -16.94 1.00
N ILE A 309 9.11 -17.56 0.29
CA ILE A 309 7.71 -17.66 0.71
C ILE A 309 7.62 -18.64 1.88
N ASN A 310 7.04 -18.19 3.00
CA ASN A 310 6.76 -19.05 4.14
C ASN A 310 5.30 -19.51 4.10
N ILE A 311 5.07 -20.60 3.38
CA ILE A 311 3.72 -21.15 3.14
C ILE A 311 3.07 -21.57 4.45
N LYS A 312 3.82 -22.15 5.38
CA LYS A 312 3.28 -22.63 6.66
C LYS A 312 2.63 -21.51 7.45
N VAL A 313 3.36 -20.43 7.70
CA VAL A 313 2.85 -19.27 8.45
C VAL A 313 1.74 -18.55 7.68
N LEU A 314 1.86 -18.47 6.35
CA LEU A 314 0.83 -17.86 5.50
C LEU A 314 -0.52 -18.60 5.60
N MET A 315 -0.50 -19.93 5.53
CA MET A 315 -1.72 -20.76 5.62
C MET A 315 -2.34 -20.69 7.02
N GLU A 316 -1.51 -20.74 8.05
CA GLU A 316 -1.95 -20.59 9.44
C GLU A 316 -2.65 -19.24 9.65
N SER A 317 -2.04 -18.14 9.21
CA SER A 317 -2.62 -16.79 9.28
C SER A 317 -3.94 -16.69 8.52
N PHE A 318 -4.01 -17.27 7.33
CA PHE A 318 -5.21 -17.25 6.49
C PHE A 318 -6.34 -18.16 7.02
N GLY A 319 -6.04 -19.00 8.01
CA GLY A 319 -7.01 -19.90 8.62
C GLY A 319 -7.37 -21.07 7.70
N TYR A 320 -6.45 -21.50 6.85
CA TYR A 320 -6.62 -22.75 6.11
C TYR A 320 -6.54 -23.92 7.09
N ALA A 321 -7.63 -24.63 7.23
CA ALA A 321 -7.69 -25.89 7.97
C ALA A 321 -7.65 -27.04 6.99
N SER A 322 -6.90 -28.11 7.32
CA SER A 322 -7.03 -29.37 6.60
C SER A 322 -8.47 -29.88 6.75
N ALA A 323 -9.07 -30.33 5.67
CA ALA A 323 -10.39 -30.94 5.68
C ALA A 323 -10.37 -32.40 6.20
N TYR A 324 -9.20 -32.85 6.71
CA TYR A 324 -8.97 -34.22 7.20
C TYR A 324 -8.62 -34.18 8.68
#